data_8b4fe436eccf492f8cf5e49c5b21a0fa
#
_entry.id   8b4fe436eccf492f8cf5e49c5b21a0fa
#
_cell.length_a   1.000
_cell.length_b   1.000
_cell.length_c   1.000
_cell.angle_alpha   90.00
_cell.angle_beta   90.00
_cell.angle_gamma   90.00
#
_symmetry.space_group_name_H-M   'P 1'
#
loop_
_entity.id
_entity.type
_entity.pdbx_description
1 polymer ?
#
loop_
_entity_poly.entity_id
_entity_poly.type
_entity_poly.pdbx_seq_one_letter_code
_entity_poly.pdbx_strand_id
1 'polypeptide(L)'
;MKQQSAVDSFLAGRRVVIAKFVAHRYKEIQNKAKKVVGIVNLYEVQCADGKAPTVQTWCPRSVQAVEQAAKECPCQFKDGQKMVVEFDLMEPNTFDAKNGVIFRAGSVLPLE
;
A
#
# COMPACT_ATOMS: atom_id res chain seq x y z
N MET A 1 -2.86 -18.05 7.54
CA MET A 1 -2.06 -17.12 8.35
C MET A 1 -1.37 -16.12 7.46
N LYS A 2 -1.34 -14.85 7.90
CA LYS A 2 -0.89 -13.75 7.07
C LYS A 2 0.60 -13.82 6.69
N GLN A 3 1.46 -14.18 7.65
CA GLN A 3 2.89 -14.33 7.39
C GLN A 3 3.19 -15.53 6.50
N GLN A 4 2.43 -16.60 6.66
CA GLN A 4 2.54 -17.78 5.81
C GLN A 4 2.21 -17.42 4.35
N SER A 5 1.20 -16.59 4.14
CA SER A 5 0.85 -16.13 2.80
C SER A 5 1.97 -15.31 2.15
N ALA A 6 2.67 -14.46 2.92
CA ALA A 6 3.81 -13.69 2.42
C ALA A 6 4.98 -14.62 2.04
N VAL A 7 5.25 -15.66 2.84
CA VAL A 7 6.28 -16.64 2.53
C VAL A 7 5.93 -17.40 1.25
N ASP A 8 4.69 -17.83 1.11
CA ASP A 8 4.23 -18.53 -0.09
C ASP A 8 4.39 -17.67 -1.35
N SER A 9 4.08 -16.37 -1.26
CA SER A 9 4.25 -15.44 -2.37
C SER A 9 5.72 -15.25 -2.74
N PHE A 10 6.59 -15.16 -1.74
CA PHE A 10 8.03 -15.07 -1.97
C PHE A 10 8.54 -16.32 -2.71
N LEU A 11 8.13 -17.51 -2.27
CA LEU A 11 8.51 -18.77 -2.91
C LEU A 11 7.95 -18.88 -4.32
N ALA A 12 6.83 -18.22 -4.61
CA ALA A 12 6.25 -18.18 -5.95
C ALA A 12 6.90 -17.12 -6.85
N GLY A 13 7.97 -16.45 -6.39
CA GLY A 13 8.69 -15.44 -7.16
C GLY A 13 8.17 -14.02 -7.03
N ARG A 14 7.20 -13.77 -6.16
CA ARG A 14 6.71 -12.42 -5.88
C ARG A 14 7.70 -11.67 -4.99
N ARG A 15 7.69 -10.35 -5.14
CA ARG A 15 8.56 -9.50 -4.33
C ARG A 15 7.92 -9.22 -2.98
N VAL A 16 8.72 -9.40 -1.93
CA VAL A 16 8.29 -9.17 -0.55
C VAL A 16 9.34 -8.29 0.12
N VAL A 17 8.88 -7.27 0.83
CA VAL A 17 9.78 -6.41 1.60
C VAL A 17 9.17 -6.17 2.98
N ILE A 18 10.03 -6.03 3.98
CA ILE A 18 9.63 -5.66 5.33
C ILE A 18 9.94 -4.18 5.51
N ALA A 19 8.95 -3.42 5.95
CA ALA A 19 9.07 -1.98 6.13
C ALA A 19 8.40 -1.57 7.43
N LYS A 20 8.67 -0.33 7.85
CA LYS A 20 8.09 0.26 9.05
C LYS A 20 7.00 1.24 8.63
N PHE A 21 5.81 1.10 9.20
CA PHE A 21 4.70 2.00 8.93
C PHE A 21 4.98 3.41 9.47
N VAL A 22 4.76 4.44 8.66
CA VAL A 22 4.93 5.84 9.05
C VAL A 22 3.58 6.56 9.03
N ALA A 23 2.85 6.50 7.91
CA ALA A 23 1.60 7.21 7.76
C ALA A 23 0.72 6.54 6.71
N HIS A 24 -0.56 6.87 6.75
CA HIS A 24 -1.55 6.36 5.80
C HIS A 24 -2.47 7.49 5.34
N ARG A 25 -2.84 7.44 4.07
CA ARG A 25 -3.86 8.33 3.52
C ARG A 25 -4.62 7.60 2.42
N TYR A 26 -5.77 8.14 2.07
CA TYR A 26 -6.56 7.66 0.93
C TYR A 26 -6.38 8.59 -0.25
N LYS A 27 -6.48 8.02 -1.44
CA LYS A 27 -6.46 8.81 -2.67
C LYS A 27 -7.56 8.32 -3.60
N GLU A 28 -8.30 9.29 -4.11
CA GLU A 28 -9.30 9.08 -5.14
C GLU A 28 -8.62 8.92 -6.50
N ILE A 29 -8.93 7.85 -7.20
CA ILE A 29 -8.42 7.64 -8.56
C ILE A 29 -9.53 8.00 -9.55
N GLN A 30 -9.21 8.88 -10.48
CA GLN A 30 -10.14 9.34 -11.48
C GLN A 30 -9.68 8.93 -12.88
N ASN A 31 -10.64 8.65 -13.75
CA ASN A 31 -10.36 8.39 -15.16
C ASN A 31 -10.23 9.70 -15.95
N LYS A 32 -10.03 9.62 -17.28
CA LYS A 32 -9.89 10.78 -18.13
C LYS A 32 -11.15 11.66 -18.15
N ALA A 33 -12.32 11.10 -17.86
CA ALA A 33 -13.58 11.84 -17.76
C ALA A 33 -13.82 12.45 -16.37
N LYS A 34 -12.80 12.39 -15.48
CA LYS A 34 -12.84 12.88 -14.10
C LYS A 34 -13.84 12.15 -13.22
N LYS A 35 -14.22 10.94 -13.60
CA LYS A 35 -15.06 10.07 -12.76
C LYS A 35 -14.20 9.25 -11.84
N VAL A 36 -14.61 9.12 -10.58
CA VAL A 36 -13.94 8.28 -9.60
C VAL A 36 -14.10 6.81 -10.00
N VAL A 37 -12.99 6.12 -10.22
CA VAL A 37 -12.99 4.69 -10.55
C VAL A 37 -12.63 3.83 -9.35
N GLY A 38 -12.17 4.42 -8.26
CA GLY A 38 -11.86 3.72 -7.03
C GLY A 38 -11.07 4.56 -6.06
N ILE A 39 -10.82 3.98 -4.90
CA ILE A 39 -10.03 4.58 -3.84
C ILE A 39 -8.82 3.68 -3.58
N VAL A 40 -7.67 4.27 -3.38
CA VAL A 40 -6.47 3.54 -3.00
C VAL A 40 -5.99 3.97 -1.63
N ASN A 41 -5.38 3.03 -0.92
CA ASN A 41 -4.61 3.31 0.28
C ASN A 41 -3.20 3.68 -0.14
N LEU A 42 -2.67 4.76 0.42
CA LEU A 42 -1.28 5.14 0.28
C LEU A 42 -0.62 5.03 1.64
N TYR A 43 0.31 4.10 1.78
CA TYR A 43 1.08 3.91 3.00
C TYR A 43 2.46 4.50 2.80
N GLU A 44 2.84 5.42 3.67
CA GLU A 44 4.21 5.88 3.75
C GLU A 44 4.95 4.94 4.69
N VAL A 45 6.04 4.37 4.21
CA VAL A 45 6.81 3.37 4.96
C VAL A 45 8.29 3.68 4.88
N GLN A 46 9.05 3.11 5.80
CA GLN A 46 10.50 3.23 5.83
C GLN A 46 11.12 1.84 5.75
N CYS A 47 11.96 1.62 4.77
CA CYS A 47 12.69 0.37 4.60
C CYS A 47 13.99 0.39 5.39
N ALA A 48 14.58 -0.81 5.59
CA ALA A 48 15.82 -0.97 6.35
C ALA A 48 17.01 -0.23 5.75
N ASP A 49 16.99 0.00 4.44
CA ASP A 49 18.04 0.73 3.72
C ASP A 49 17.90 2.26 3.81
N GLY A 50 16.93 2.75 4.59
CA GLY A 50 16.67 4.18 4.75
C GLY A 50 15.76 4.78 3.69
N LYS A 51 15.37 4.04 2.66
CA LYS A 51 14.44 4.51 1.65
C LYS A 51 13.02 4.55 2.21
N ALA A 52 12.23 5.52 1.73
CA ALA A 52 10.87 5.75 2.19
C ALA A 52 9.89 5.70 1.01
N PRO A 53 9.66 4.54 0.40
CA PRO A 53 8.72 4.41 -0.70
C PRO A 53 7.28 4.60 -0.24
N THR A 54 6.40 4.88 -1.19
CA THR A 54 4.97 4.85 -0.97
C THR A 54 4.43 3.50 -1.45
N VAL A 55 3.61 2.86 -0.62
CA VAL A 55 2.96 1.58 -0.94
C VAL A 55 1.50 1.85 -1.28
N GLN A 56 1.04 1.38 -2.42
CA GLN A 56 -0.33 1.58 -2.87
C GLN A 56 -1.07 0.25 -2.89
N THR A 57 -2.25 0.22 -2.28
CA THR A 57 -3.18 -0.91 -2.37
C THR A 57 -4.58 -0.38 -2.73
N TRP A 58 -5.34 -1.16 -3.48
CA TRP A 58 -6.71 -0.80 -3.81
C TRP A 58 -7.66 -1.13 -2.67
N CYS A 59 -8.61 -0.22 -2.41
CA CYS A 59 -9.77 -0.53 -1.60
C CYS A 59 -10.73 -1.42 -2.38
N PRO A 60 -11.69 -2.10 -1.72
CA PRO A 60 -12.73 -2.86 -2.43
C PRO A 60 -13.47 -2.02 -3.45
N ARG A 61 -13.94 -2.63 -4.52
CA ARG A 61 -14.64 -1.93 -5.61
C ARG A 61 -15.90 -1.20 -5.19
N SER A 62 -16.53 -1.66 -4.11
CA SER A 62 -17.71 -1.00 -3.54
C SER A 62 -17.40 0.36 -2.92
N VAL A 63 -16.12 0.62 -2.62
CA VAL A 63 -15.68 1.88 -2.01
C VAL A 63 -15.43 2.89 -3.12
N GLN A 64 -16.24 3.96 -3.16
CA GLN A 64 -16.19 4.98 -4.19
C GLN A 64 -15.92 6.39 -3.66
N ALA A 65 -15.74 6.52 -2.35
CA ALA A 65 -15.46 7.80 -1.71
C ALA A 65 -14.49 7.63 -0.55
N VAL A 66 -13.69 8.64 -0.28
CA VAL A 66 -12.72 8.61 0.83
C VAL A 66 -13.42 8.42 2.18
N GLU A 67 -14.57 9.04 2.39
CA GLU A 67 -15.35 8.88 3.62
C GLU A 67 -15.82 7.44 3.82
N GLN A 68 -16.24 6.79 2.76
CA GLN A 68 -16.61 5.39 2.77
C GLN A 68 -15.39 4.51 3.06
N ALA A 69 -14.25 4.83 2.46
CA ALA A 69 -13.01 4.08 2.70
C ALA A 69 -12.60 4.12 4.17
N ALA A 70 -12.74 5.25 4.82
CA ALA A 70 -12.42 5.38 6.24
C ALA A 70 -13.26 4.46 7.13
N LYS A 71 -14.48 4.13 6.71
CA LYS A 71 -15.37 3.24 7.45
C LYS A 71 -15.18 1.76 7.08
N GLU A 72 -15.04 1.46 5.79
CA GLU A 72 -15.02 0.08 5.29
C GLU A 72 -13.62 -0.48 5.05
N CYS A 73 -12.63 0.40 4.94
CA CYS A 73 -11.24 0.02 4.66
C CYS A 73 -10.27 0.83 5.54
N PRO A 74 -10.46 0.77 6.88
CA PRO A 74 -9.63 1.56 7.78
C PRO A 74 -8.19 1.09 7.81
N CYS A 75 -7.28 1.99 8.13
CA CYS A 75 -5.88 1.65 8.34
C CYS A 75 -5.76 0.77 9.59
N GLN A 76 -5.09 -0.37 9.45
CA GLN A 76 -4.93 -1.35 10.52
C GLN A 76 -3.53 -1.31 11.15
N PHE A 77 -2.70 -0.35 10.74
CA PHE A 77 -1.32 -0.26 11.20
C PHE A 77 -1.16 0.89 12.20
N LYS A 78 -0.28 0.69 13.16
CA LYS A 78 0.09 1.71 14.14
C LYS A 78 1.44 2.31 13.77
N ASP A 79 1.70 3.53 14.20
CA ASP A 79 2.97 4.20 13.97
C ASP A 79 4.13 3.34 14.43
N GLY A 80 5.11 3.14 13.55
CA GLY A 80 6.28 2.34 13.84
C GLY A 80 6.09 0.85 13.74
N GLN A 81 4.89 0.37 13.43
CA GLN A 81 4.63 -1.07 13.26
C GLN A 81 5.35 -1.60 12.04
N LYS A 82 5.94 -2.78 12.16
CA LYS A 82 6.55 -3.48 11.02
C LYS A 82 5.46 -4.07 10.13
N MET A 83 5.68 -3.97 8.84
CA MET A 83 4.75 -4.43 7.80
C MET A 83 5.47 -5.37 6.86
N VAL A 84 4.75 -6.37 6.37
CA VAL A 84 5.18 -7.18 5.24
C VAL A 84 4.44 -6.66 4.02
N VAL A 85 5.18 -6.17 3.03
CA VAL A 85 4.63 -5.63 1.79
C VAL A 85 4.92 -6.62 0.66
N GLU A 86 3.86 -7.12 0.05
CA GLU A 86 3.91 -8.01 -1.11
C GLU A 86 3.51 -7.21 -2.32
N PHE A 87 4.41 -7.05 -3.29
CA PHE A 87 4.15 -6.17 -4.42
C PHE A 87 4.54 -6.81 -5.76
N ASP A 88 3.76 -6.48 -6.78
CA ASP A 88 3.96 -6.97 -8.13
C ASP A 88 4.72 -5.98 -9.01
N LEU A 89 4.58 -4.69 -8.73
CA LEU A 89 5.12 -3.64 -9.58
C LEU A 89 5.71 -2.51 -8.75
N MET A 90 6.88 -2.05 -9.18
CA MET A 90 7.55 -0.88 -8.63
C MET A 90 7.67 0.15 -9.77
N GLU A 91 7.19 1.36 -9.52
CA GLU A 91 7.22 2.42 -10.53
C GLU A 91 7.54 3.78 -9.93
N PRO A 92 7.92 4.78 -10.75
CA PRO A 92 8.15 6.13 -10.25
C PRO A 92 6.92 6.70 -9.57
N ASN A 93 7.14 7.42 -8.46
CA ASN A 93 6.05 8.05 -7.72
C ASN A 93 5.63 9.34 -8.44
N THR A 94 4.52 9.31 -9.16
CA THR A 94 3.98 10.47 -9.86
C THR A 94 3.17 11.39 -8.95
N PHE A 95 2.84 10.94 -7.74
CA PHE A 95 2.08 11.74 -6.76
C PHE A 95 2.99 12.57 -5.87
N ASP A 96 4.19 12.08 -5.61
CA ASP A 96 5.17 12.74 -4.76
C ASP A 96 6.57 12.39 -5.23
N ALA A 97 7.16 13.28 -6.01
CA ALA A 97 8.50 13.07 -6.58
C ALA A 97 9.60 12.92 -5.52
N LYS A 98 9.37 13.41 -4.30
CA LYS A 98 10.36 13.32 -3.22
C LYS A 98 10.57 11.89 -2.73
N ASN A 99 9.53 11.06 -2.82
CA ASN A 99 9.61 9.67 -2.39
C ASN A 99 10.07 8.70 -3.49
N GLY A 100 10.24 9.18 -4.70
CA GLY A 100 10.92 8.47 -5.79
C GLY A 100 10.18 7.26 -6.37
N VAL A 101 9.59 6.41 -5.55
CA VAL A 101 9.06 5.12 -5.97
C VAL A 101 7.74 4.81 -5.31
N ILE A 102 6.81 4.23 -6.08
CA ILE A 102 5.59 3.63 -5.57
C ILE A 102 5.66 2.11 -5.76
N PHE A 103 5.34 1.36 -4.70
CA PHE A 103 5.12 -0.07 -4.77
C PHE A 103 3.62 -0.34 -4.93
N ARG A 104 3.23 -0.89 -6.06
CA ARG A 104 1.86 -1.34 -6.26
C ARG A 104 1.72 -2.70 -5.62
N ALA A 105 1.19 -2.71 -4.41
CA ALA A 105 1.16 -3.90 -3.60
C ALA A 105 -0.08 -4.75 -3.85
N GLY A 106 0.09 -6.07 -3.85
CA GLY A 106 -1.01 -7.01 -3.80
C GLY A 106 -1.57 -7.10 -2.39
N SER A 107 -0.72 -6.99 -1.38
CA SER A 107 -1.15 -6.99 0.02
C SER A 107 -0.15 -6.30 0.93
N VAL A 108 -0.65 -5.79 2.04
CA VAL A 108 0.16 -5.30 3.16
C VAL A 108 -0.36 -5.98 4.42
N LEU A 109 0.55 -6.54 5.20
CA LEU A 109 0.22 -7.33 6.37
C LEU A 109 1.05 -6.89 7.57
N PRO A 110 0.49 -6.90 8.79
CA PRO A 110 1.29 -6.63 9.97
C PRO A 110 2.28 -7.77 10.22
N LEU A 111 3.48 -7.42 10.60
CA LEU A 111 4.48 -8.38 11.06
C LEU A 111 4.44 -8.39 12.59
N GLU A 112 4.10 -9.51 13.14
CA GLU A 112 4.04 -9.70 14.59
C GLU A 112 5.38 -10.19 15.15
#